data_8be007bed79b93a3ecb1a5328ef32b7e
#
_entry.id   8be007bed79b93a3ecb1a5328ef32b7e
#
_cell.length_a   1.000
_cell.length_b   1.000
_cell.length_c   1.000
_cell.angle_alpha   90.00
_cell.angle_beta   90.00
_cell.angle_gamma   90.00
#
_symmetry.space_group_name_H-M   'P 1'
#
loop_
_entity.id
_entity.type
_entity.pdbx_description
1 polymer ?
#
loop_
_entity_poly.entity_id
_entity_poly.type
_entity_poly.pdbx_seq_one_letter_code
_entity_poly.pdbx_strand_id
1 'polypeptide(L)'
;MYINIHSHHRSTENQFVIQNLVNLFEENQETGYYSVGLHPWHLDASTWQQHFAQLKKISKARNVVAIGECGLDRICSTDYNLQKEVFLAQLLWANEIKKPLIIHCVRAYDEILLLLKMNNNKIPVIFHGYNRNVYLAKKILDAGHWISFGKALIQSKLDEVFFSIPGDRYFLETDDSAISIEQVYKAATAIKNISSDTLDLQLPKNVEKVFNIKL
;
A
#
# COMPACT_ATOMS: atom_id res chain seq x y z
N MET A 1 12.49 -0.14 16.14
CA MET A 1 11.09 0.33 15.90
C MET A 1 10.56 -0.36 14.66
N TYR A 2 9.42 -1.05 14.76
CA TYR A 2 8.82 -1.77 13.62
C TYR A 2 8.13 -0.81 12.65
N ILE A 3 8.25 -1.05 11.35
CA ILE A 3 7.59 -0.31 10.27
C ILE A 3 6.46 -1.18 9.70
N ASN A 4 5.22 -0.65 9.71
CA ASN A 4 4.02 -1.27 9.17
C ASN A 4 3.33 -0.26 8.23
N ILE A 5 3.51 -0.40 6.92
CA ILE A 5 3.07 0.65 5.98
C ILE A 5 1.60 0.53 5.57
N HIS A 6 0.92 -0.54 5.98
CA HIS A 6 -0.49 -0.72 5.71
C HIS A 6 -1.14 -1.60 6.78
N SER A 7 -2.06 -1.02 7.53
CA SER A 7 -2.82 -1.73 8.57
C SER A 7 -4.21 -1.12 8.73
N HIS A 8 -5.21 -1.96 8.97
CA HIS A 8 -6.55 -1.52 9.37
C HIS A 8 -6.65 -1.26 10.89
N HIS A 9 -5.62 -1.62 11.64
CA HIS A 9 -5.55 -1.45 13.09
C HIS A 9 -4.70 -0.24 13.48
N ARG A 10 -4.99 0.33 14.64
CA ARG A 10 -4.23 1.45 15.20
C ARG A 10 -2.82 1.02 15.57
N SER A 11 -1.89 2.00 15.55
CA SER A 11 -0.54 1.81 16.03
C SER A 11 -0.54 1.39 17.51
N THR A 12 0.38 0.48 17.85
CA THR A 12 0.76 0.17 19.22
C THR A 12 2.12 0.80 19.54
N GLU A 13 2.57 0.70 20.79
CA GLU A 13 3.90 1.19 21.18
C GLU A 13 5.01 0.57 20.32
N ASN A 14 6.06 1.34 20.04
CA ASN A 14 7.24 0.95 19.26
C ASN A 14 6.98 0.63 17.77
N GLN A 15 5.89 1.10 17.20
CA GLN A 15 5.60 0.92 15.78
C GLN A 15 5.37 2.26 15.06
N PHE A 16 5.93 2.37 13.85
CA PHE A 16 5.46 3.31 12.85
C PHE A 16 4.40 2.61 12.01
N VAL A 17 3.18 3.13 12.00
CA VAL A 17 2.06 2.55 11.25
C VAL A 17 1.45 3.60 10.32
N ILE A 18 1.22 3.22 9.07
CA ILE A 18 0.30 3.94 8.19
C ILE A 18 -1.04 3.20 8.27
N GLN A 19 -1.98 3.80 9.00
CA GLN A 19 -3.31 3.21 9.16
C GLN A 19 -4.18 3.53 7.94
N ASN A 20 -4.83 2.50 7.37
CA ASN A 20 -5.82 2.68 6.32
C ASN A 20 -7.16 3.10 6.93
N LEU A 21 -7.64 4.30 6.58
CA LEU A 21 -8.96 4.78 7.01
C LEU A 21 -10.02 4.30 6.00
N VAL A 22 -10.73 3.24 6.37
CA VAL A 22 -11.82 2.68 5.55
C VAL A 22 -13.02 3.61 5.53
N ASN A 23 -13.30 4.29 6.64
CA ASN A 23 -14.41 5.23 6.76
C ASN A 23 -13.91 6.67 6.67
N LEU A 24 -14.15 7.32 5.53
CA LEU A 24 -13.79 8.73 5.30
C LEU A 24 -14.54 9.73 6.21
N PHE A 25 -15.54 9.28 6.95
CA PHE A 25 -16.34 10.11 7.87
C PHE A 25 -15.83 10.04 9.31
N GLU A 26 -14.88 9.19 9.62
CA GLU A 26 -14.23 9.20 10.93
C GLU A 26 -13.44 10.50 11.09
N GLU A 27 -13.72 11.21 12.18
CA GLU A 27 -13.08 12.49 12.47
C GLU A 27 -11.56 12.36 12.52
N ASN A 28 -10.87 13.37 12.03
CA ASN A 28 -9.42 13.52 12.06
C ASN A 28 -8.84 13.06 13.38
N GLN A 29 -8.17 11.94 13.38
CA GLN A 29 -7.33 11.59 14.51
C GLN A 29 -6.09 12.48 14.43
N GLU A 30 -5.88 13.30 15.47
CA GLU A 30 -4.79 14.29 15.51
C GLU A 30 -3.40 13.63 15.50
N THR A 31 -3.32 12.35 15.85
CA THR A 31 -2.06 11.61 15.99
C THR A 31 -2.01 10.40 15.06
N GLY A 32 -0.83 10.14 14.48
CA GLY A 32 -0.59 9.00 13.58
C GLY A 32 -0.51 9.38 12.11
N TYR A 33 -0.18 8.39 11.28
CA TYR A 33 -0.11 8.53 9.82
C TYR A 33 -1.20 7.68 9.17
N TYR A 34 -1.78 8.20 8.10
CA TYR A 34 -2.95 7.57 7.45
C TYR A 34 -2.80 7.46 5.95
N SER A 35 -3.41 6.43 5.40
CA SER A 35 -3.82 6.37 4.00
C SER A 35 -5.34 6.49 3.89
N VAL A 36 -5.82 7.15 2.83
CA VAL A 36 -7.26 7.30 2.54
C VAL A 36 -7.53 6.99 1.08
N GLY A 37 -8.51 6.14 0.81
CA GLY A 37 -8.85 5.71 -0.53
C GLY A 37 -10.29 5.25 -0.67
N LEU A 38 -10.72 5.11 -1.92
CA LEU A 38 -11.97 4.44 -2.28
C LEU A 38 -11.63 3.03 -2.75
N HIS A 39 -11.85 2.07 -1.85
CA HIS A 39 -11.55 0.67 -2.10
C HIS A 39 -12.51 0.05 -3.12
N PRO A 40 -12.06 -0.78 -4.07
CA PRO A 40 -12.92 -1.36 -5.11
C PRO A 40 -14.11 -2.14 -4.60
N TRP A 41 -14.07 -2.70 -3.40
CA TRP A 41 -15.19 -3.46 -2.82
C TRP A 41 -16.38 -2.61 -2.39
N HIS A 42 -16.18 -1.31 -2.15
CA HIS A 42 -17.17 -0.44 -1.53
C HIS A 42 -17.65 0.69 -2.47
N LEU A 43 -17.40 0.55 -3.78
CA LEU A 43 -17.82 1.55 -4.75
C LEU A 43 -19.30 1.39 -5.09
N ASP A 44 -19.97 2.53 -5.17
CA ASP A 44 -21.35 2.66 -5.63
C ASP A 44 -21.42 3.75 -6.71
N ALA A 45 -22.04 3.45 -7.83
CA ALA A 45 -22.10 4.33 -8.99
C ALA A 45 -22.83 5.67 -8.71
N SER A 46 -23.75 5.68 -7.75
CA SER A 46 -24.53 6.87 -7.40
C SER A 46 -23.85 7.78 -6.38
N THR A 47 -22.86 7.29 -5.60
CA THR A 47 -22.27 8.02 -4.46
C THR A 47 -20.77 8.24 -4.55
N TRP A 48 -20.04 7.54 -5.42
CA TRP A 48 -18.59 7.59 -5.45
C TRP A 48 -18.02 9.01 -5.69
N GLN A 49 -18.70 9.85 -6.50
CA GLN A 49 -18.24 11.22 -6.75
C GLN A 49 -18.27 12.07 -5.48
N GLN A 50 -19.32 11.89 -4.64
CA GLN A 50 -19.41 12.55 -3.35
C GLN A 50 -18.30 12.06 -2.41
N HIS A 51 -18.08 10.76 -2.33
CA HIS A 51 -16.99 10.17 -1.52
C HIS A 51 -15.63 10.64 -2.02
N PHE A 52 -15.44 10.75 -3.33
CA PHE A 52 -14.19 11.26 -3.91
C PHE A 52 -13.97 12.75 -3.59
N ALA A 53 -15.01 13.56 -3.61
CA ALA A 53 -14.92 14.97 -3.18
C ALA A 53 -14.47 15.08 -1.71
N GLN A 54 -14.97 14.19 -0.85
CA GLN A 54 -14.57 14.13 0.55
C GLN A 54 -13.13 13.62 0.70
N LEU A 55 -12.75 12.56 -0.02
CA LEU A 55 -11.38 12.06 -0.08
C LEU A 55 -10.40 13.19 -0.45
N LYS A 56 -10.72 14.00 -1.45
CA LYS A 56 -9.90 15.15 -1.86
C LYS A 56 -9.73 16.18 -0.74
N LYS A 57 -10.74 16.39 0.10
CA LYS A 57 -10.65 17.28 1.25
C LYS A 57 -9.74 16.71 2.34
N ILE A 58 -10.00 15.45 2.74
CA ILE A 58 -9.30 14.79 3.86
C ILE A 58 -7.84 14.55 3.50
N SER A 59 -7.56 14.11 2.27
CA SER A 59 -6.21 13.78 1.82
C SER A 59 -5.22 14.96 1.78
N LYS A 60 -5.68 16.20 1.98
CA LYS A 60 -4.81 17.38 2.12
C LYS A 60 -4.18 17.49 3.51
N ALA A 61 -4.69 16.80 4.51
CA ALA A 61 -4.11 16.81 5.84
C ALA A 61 -2.66 16.29 5.82
N ARG A 62 -1.81 16.85 6.70
CA ARG A 62 -0.38 16.49 6.74
C ARG A 62 -0.13 15.06 7.17
N ASN A 63 -0.96 14.53 8.04
CA ASN A 63 -0.87 13.17 8.56
C ASN A 63 -1.50 12.11 7.63
N VAL A 64 -2.21 12.52 6.59
CA VAL A 64 -2.57 11.62 5.47
C VAL A 64 -1.40 11.59 4.50
N VAL A 65 -0.68 10.48 4.48
CA VAL A 65 0.61 10.36 3.78
C VAL A 65 0.55 9.57 2.47
N ALA A 66 -0.58 8.93 2.19
CA ALA A 66 -0.82 8.18 0.95
C ALA A 66 -2.29 8.24 0.52
N ILE A 67 -2.54 8.05 -0.77
CA ILE A 67 -3.86 7.70 -1.31
C ILE A 67 -3.93 6.17 -1.39
N GLY A 68 -4.87 5.59 -0.73
CA GLY A 68 -5.07 4.15 -0.61
C GLY A 68 -5.87 3.81 0.68
N GLU A 69 -6.42 2.67 0.70
CA GLU A 69 -6.32 1.58 -0.28
C GLU A 69 -7.23 1.87 -1.48
N CYS A 70 -6.69 1.77 -2.68
CA CYS A 70 -7.43 1.94 -3.93
C CYS A 70 -6.90 0.93 -4.97
N GLY A 71 -7.62 0.68 -6.04
CA GLY A 71 -7.12 -0.26 -7.04
C GLY A 71 -8.20 -1.02 -7.80
N LEU A 72 -7.84 -2.24 -8.26
CA LEU A 72 -8.69 -3.07 -9.08
C LEU A 72 -8.77 -4.51 -8.56
N ASP A 73 -9.97 -5.03 -8.48
CA ASP A 73 -10.25 -6.41 -8.07
C ASP A 73 -11.21 -7.10 -9.06
N ARG A 74 -10.69 -8.07 -9.82
CA ARG A 74 -11.48 -8.81 -10.82
C ARG A 74 -12.41 -9.87 -10.24
N ILE A 75 -12.36 -10.10 -8.93
CA ILE A 75 -13.19 -11.15 -8.28
C ILE A 75 -14.26 -10.59 -7.35
N CYS A 76 -14.22 -9.30 -7.03
CA CYS A 76 -15.29 -8.68 -6.26
C CYS A 76 -16.52 -8.39 -7.15
N SER A 77 -17.67 -8.13 -6.51
CA SER A 77 -18.96 -7.92 -7.17
C SER A 77 -19.15 -6.54 -7.80
N THR A 78 -18.28 -5.58 -7.46
CA THR A 78 -18.36 -4.20 -7.98
C THR A 78 -18.08 -4.18 -9.48
N ASP A 79 -18.88 -3.41 -10.24
CA ASP A 79 -18.66 -3.25 -11.68
C ASP A 79 -17.21 -2.84 -11.99
N TYR A 80 -16.59 -3.57 -12.90
CA TYR A 80 -15.16 -3.40 -13.18
C TYR A 80 -14.85 -2.09 -13.91
N ASN A 81 -15.78 -1.55 -14.70
CA ASN A 81 -15.59 -0.25 -15.36
C ASN A 81 -15.67 0.89 -14.35
N LEU A 82 -16.58 0.76 -13.37
CA LEU A 82 -16.65 1.69 -12.25
C LEU A 82 -15.34 1.67 -11.42
N GLN A 83 -14.79 0.48 -11.14
CA GLN A 83 -13.50 0.37 -10.45
C GLN A 83 -12.39 1.12 -11.20
N LYS A 84 -12.31 0.95 -12.53
CA LYS A 84 -11.31 1.65 -13.37
C LYS A 84 -11.49 3.16 -13.37
N GLU A 85 -12.72 3.63 -13.48
CA GLU A 85 -13.05 5.07 -13.43
C GLU A 85 -12.61 5.68 -12.11
N VAL A 86 -12.97 5.05 -10.99
CA VAL A 86 -12.64 5.54 -9.64
C VAL A 86 -11.16 5.42 -9.34
N PHE A 87 -10.52 4.34 -9.77
CA PHE A 87 -9.06 4.19 -9.63
C PHE A 87 -8.31 5.27 -10.42
N LEU A 88 -8.72 5.55 -11.65
CA LEU A 88 -8.12 6.60 -12.47
C LEU A 88 -8.28 7.99 -11.82
N ALA A 89 -9.45 8.30 -11.28
CA ALA A 89 -9.67 9.55 -10.55
C ALA A 89 -8.72 9.69 -9.35
N GLN A 90 -8.52 8.62 -8.58
CA GLN A 90 -7.61 8.61 -7.44
C GLN A 90 -6.14 8.71 -7.87
N LEU A 91 -5.74 8.03 -8.94
CA LEU A 91 -4.40 8.12 -9.53
C LEU A 91 -4.07 9.56 -9.95
N LEU A 92 -4.95 10.22 -10.66
CA LEU A 92 -4.76 11.60 -11.12
C LEU A 92 -4.66 12.56 -9.93
N TRP A 93 -5.54 12.40 -8.94
CA TRP A 93 -5.50 13.21 -7.73
C TRP A 93 -4.22 12.99 -6.91
N ALA A 94 -3.80 11.75 -6.73
CA ALA A 94 -2.56 11.43 -6.01
C ALA A 94 -1.33 12.08 -6.68
N ASN A 95 -1.26 12.07 -8.02
CA ASN A 95 -0.22 12.79 -8.77
C ASN A 95 -0.29 14.31 -8.56
N GLU A 96 -1.51 14.89 -8.53
CA GLU A 96 -1.71 16.33 -8.29
C GLU A 96 -1.18 16.75 -6.92
N ILE A 97 -1.51 16.01 -5.87
CA ILE A 97 -1.10 16.32 -4.48
C ILE A 97 0.25 15.70 -4.10
N LYS A 98 0.90 14.98 -5.02
CA LYS A 98 2.22 14.34 -4.86
C LYS A 98 2.28 13.36 -3.68
N LYS A 99 1.23 12.59 -3.44
CA LYS A 99 1.19 11.54 -2.42
C LYS A 99 1.30 10.15 -3.05
N PRO A 100 2.04 9.21 -2.43
CA PRO A 100 2.15 7.84 -2.93
C PRO A 100 0.78 7.13 -3.00
N LEU A 101 0.71 6.08 -3.83
CA LEU A 101 -0.43 5.17 -3.89
C LEU A 101 -0.14 3.88 -3.15
N ILE A 102 -1.08 3.41 -2.32
CA ILE A 102 -1.13 2.04 -1.78
C ILE A 102 -2.24 1.31 -2.52
N ILE A 103 -1.86 0.29 -3.29
CA ILE A 103 -2.74 -0.33 -4.30
C ILE A 103 -3.17 -1.72 -3.89
N HIS A 104 -4.49 -1.92 -3.81
CA HIS A 104 -5.16 -3.20 -3.87
C HIS A 104 -5.16 -3.75 -5.29
N CYS A 105 -4.64 -4.96 -5.49
CA CYS A 105 -4.58 -5.54 -6.82
C CYS A 105 -4.89 -7.03 -6.83
N VAL A 106 -6.07 -7.41 -7.32
CA VAL A 106 -6.45 -8.81 -7.49
C VAL A 106 -6.70 -9.12 -8.96
N ARG A 107 -5.82 -9.95 -9.56
CA ARG A 107 -5.87 -10.38 -10.97
C ARG A 107 -5.91 -9.24 -11.99
N ALA A 108 -5.38 -8.06 -11.65
CA ALA A 108 -5.42 -6.84 -12.48
C ALA A 108 -4.07 -6.12 -12.63
N TYR A 109 -2.95 -6.78 -12.32
CA TYR A 109 -1.62 -6.17 -12.29
C TYR A 109 -1.22 -5.50 -13.62
N ASP A 110 -1.41 -6.20 -14.73
CA ASP A 110 -1.04 -5.68 -16.06
C ASP A 110 -1.83 -4.43 -16.41
N GLU A 111 -3.11 -4.42 -16.06
CA GLU A 111 -3.99 -3.28 -16.32
C GLU A 111 -3.62 -2.07 -15.44
N ILE A 112 -3.35 -2.29 -14.15
CA ILE A 112 -2.86 -1.21 -13.28
C ILE A 112 -1.53 -0.65 -13.81
N LEU A 113 -0.56 -1.50 -14.13
CA LEU A 113 0.72 -1.06 -14.69
C LEU A 113 0.56 -0.27 -16.00
N LEU A 114 -0.38 -0.69 -16.84
CA LEU A 114 -0.72 0.04 -18.07
C LEU A 114 -1.34 1.41 -17.76
N LEU A 115 -2.32 1.48 -16.84
CA LEU A 115 -2.96 2.74 -16.42
C LEU A 115 -1.94 3.72 -15.83
N LEU A 116 -1.03 3.25 -14.96
CA LEU A 116 0.05 4.06 -14.40
C LEU A 116 0.94 4.64 -15.50
N LYS A 117 1.33 3.81 -16.48
CA LYS A 117 2.17 4.23 -17.60
C LYS A 117 1.45 5.22 -18.53
N MET A 118 0.21 4.92 -18.92
CA MET A 118 -0.58 5.78 -19.85
C MET A 118 -0.86 7.16 -19.25
N ASN A 119 -1.01 7.25 -17.92
CA ASN A 119 -1.25 8.51 -17.22
C ASN A 119 0.03 9.16 -16.70
N ASN A 120 1.19 8.70 -17.19
CA ASN A 120 2.49 9.31 -16.88
C ASN A 120 2.72 9.48 -15.36
N ASN A 121 2.40 8.43 -14.60
CA ASN A 121 2.52 8.43 -13.14
C ASN A 121 3.93 8.88 -12.69
N LYS A 122 3.98 9.82 -11.75
CA LYS A 122 5.23 10.41 -11.21
C LYS A 122 5.47 10.11 -9.74
N ILE A 123 4.46 9.58 -9.06
CA ILE A 123 4.52 9.31 -7.62
C ILE A 123 4.90 7.85 -7.34
N PRO A 124 5.45 7.56 -6.16
CA PRO A 124 5.66 6.18 -5.73
C PRO A 124 4.34 5.40 -5.67
N VAL A 125 4.41 4.14 -6.06
CA VAL A 125 3.28 3.21 -6.02
C VAL A 125 3.70 1.95 -5.29
N ILE A 126 2.92 1.52 -4.30
CA ILE A 126 3.14 0.32 -3.51
C ILE A 126 2.01 -0.67 -3.82
N PHE A 127 2.34 -1.83 -4.37
CA PHE A 127 1.42 -2.95 -4.48
C PHE A 127 1.41 -3.68 -3.14
N HIS A 128 0.35 -3.48 -2.33
CA HIS A 128 0.26 -4.09 -1.02
C HIS A 128 -0.20 -5.55 -1.08
N GLY A 129 -0.07 -6.31 0.01
CA GLY A 129 -0.56 -7.67 0.15
C GLY A 129 0.01 -8.64 -0.89
N TYR A 130 1.24 -8.42 -1.36
CA TYR A 130 1.77 -9.19 -2.48
C TYR A 130 1.86 -10.69 -2.17
N ASN A 131 1.28 -11.50 -3.04
CA ASN A 131 1.22 -12.96 -2.89
C ASN A 131 1.30 -13.70 -4.24
N ARG A 132 2.11 -13.18 -5.17
CA ARG A 132 2.29 -13.71 -6.52
C ARG A 132 3.73 -14.20 -6.76
N ASN A 133 4.04 -14.60 -7.99
CA ASN A 133 5.32 -15.18 -8.36
C ASN A 133 6.43 -14.13 -8.61
N VAL A 134 7.67 -14.60 -8.72
CA VAL A 134 8.88 -13.78 -8.96
C VAL A 134 8.77 -12.96 -10.26
N TYR A 135 8.22 -13.54 -11.32
CA TYR A 135 8.10 -12.86 -12.61
C TYR A 135 7.30 -11.58 -12.53
N LEU A 136 6.13 -11.64 -11.86
CA LEU A 136 5.28 -10.47 -11.68
C LEU A 136 5.92 -9.45 -10.72
N ALA A 137 6.57 -9.92 -9.65
CA ALA A 137 7.32 -9.04 -8.75
C ALA A 137 8.39 -8.24 -9.52
N LYS A 138 9.17 -8.92 -10.36
CA LYS A 138 10.17 -8.28 -11.21
C LYS A 138 9.54 -7.24 -12.13
N LYS A 139 8.41 -7.56 -12.78
CA LYS A 139 7.69 -6.62 -13.66
C LYS A 139 7.27 -5.33 -12.93
N ILE A 140 6.79 -5.45 -11.69
CA ILE A 140 6.43 -4.30 -10.84
C ILE A 140 7.67 -3.46 -10.51
N LEU A 141 8.77 -4.10 -10.12
CA LEU A 141 10.02 -3.42 -9.75
C LEU A 141 10.69 -2.74 -10.95
N ASP A 142 10.71 -3.41 -12.11
CA ASP A 142 11.27 -2.87 -13.36
C ASP A 142 10.47 -1.64 -13.84
N ALA A 143 9.16 -1.59 -13.53
CA ALA A 143 8.33 -0.40 -13.76
C ALA A 143 8.58 0.74 -12.74
N GLY A 144 9.50 0.57 -11.79
CA GLY A 144 9.86 1.57 -10.80
C GLY A 144 9.01 1.56 -9.53
N HIS A 145 8.11 0.59 -9.37
CA HIS A 145 7.17 0.53 -8.25
C HIS A 145 7.71 -0.31 -7.07
N TRP A 146 6.96 -0.33 -5.99
CA TRP A 146 7.28 -0.99 -4.72
C TRP A 146 6.30 -2.13 -4.45
N ILE A 147 6.72 -3.03 -3.57
CA ILE A 147 5.90 -4.16 -3.14
C ILE A 147 5.86 -4.18 -1.61
N SER A 148 4.72 -4.53 -1.04
CA SER A 148 4.60 -4.75 0.39
C SER A 148 4.18 -6.19 0.68
N PHE A 149 4.72 -6.74 1.77
CA PHE A 149 4.54 -8.14 2.16
C PHE A 149 4.04 -8.24 3.59
N GLY A 150 3.06 -9.09 3.80
CA GLY A 150 2.46 -9.35 5.10
C GLY A 150 2.33 -10.85 5.40
N LYS A 151 1.14 -11.28 5.75
CA LYS A 151 0.76 -12.64 6.16
C LYS A 151 1.32 -13.76 5.25
N ALA A 152 1.45 -13.49 3.95
CA ALA A 152 1.95 -14.49 3.01
C ALA A 152 3.40 -14.93 3.27
N LEU A 153 4.24 -14.09 3.92
CA LEU A 153 5.60 -14.49 4.33
C LEU A 153 5.57 -15.54 5.45
N ILE A 154 4.66 -15.42 6.40
CA ILE A 154 4.54 -16.35 7.53
C ILE A 154 4.11 -17.74 7.04
N GLN A 155 3.40 -17.80 5.93
CA GLN A 155 2.91 -19.04 5.34
C GLN A 155 3.96 -19.78 4.49
N SER A 156 5.19 -19.27 4.40
CA SER A 156 6.32 -19.83 3.62
C SER A 156 5.97 -20.10 2.14
N LYS A 157 5.05 -19.30 1.57
CA LYS A 157 4.63 -19.43 0.17
C LYS A 157 5.37 -18.49 -0.77
N LEU A 158 6.16 -17.57 -0.22
CA LEU A 158 6.81 -16.50 -0.95
C LEU A 158 8.31 -16.40 -0.69
N ASP A 159 8.93 -17.44 -0.12
CA ASP A 159 10.34 -17.40 0.30
C ASP A 159 11.27 -17.03 -0.87
N GLU A 160 11.15 -17.71 -2.01
CA GLU A 160 11.91 -17.41 -3.21
C GLU A 160 11.64 -16.00 -3.74
N VAL A 161 10.35 -15.60 -3.76
CA VAL A 161 9.95 -14.28 -4.24
C VAL A 161 10.58 -13.22 -3.35
N PHE A 162 10.34 -13.28 -2.04
CA PHE A 162 10.81 -12.26 -1.11
C PHE A 162 12.34 -12.23 -1.04
N PHE A 163 13.01 -13.40 -1.09
CA PHE A 163 14.47 -13.46 -1.15
C PHE A 163 15.03 -12.68 -2.33
N SER A 164 14.37 -12.72 -3.49
CA SER A 164 14.82 -12.05 -4.72
C SER A 164 14.62 -10.53 -4.73
N ILE A 165 13.74 -9.96 -3.88
CA ILE A 165 13.45 -8.53 -3.88
C ILE A 165 14.57 -7.73 -3.18
N PRO A 166 15.15 -6.69 -3.78
CA PRO A 166 16.13 -5.82 -3.12
C PRO A 166 15.58 -5.15 -1.86
N GLY A 167 16.42 -4.96 -0.85
CA GLY A 167 16.02 -4.39 0.45
C GLY A 167 15.43 -2.97 0.35
N ASP A 168 15.88 -2.20 -0.63
CA ASP A 168 15.43 -0.83 -0.89
C ASP A 168 14.20 -0.73 -1.80
N ARG A 169 13.44 -1.83 -1.96
CA ARG A 169 12.29 -1.92 -2.89
C ARG A 169 11.06 -2.59 -2.31
N TYR A 170 11.04 -2.90 -1.03
CA TYR A 170 9.88 -3.48 -0.37
C TYR A 170 9.55 -2.83 0.96
N PHE A 171 8.35 -3.15 1.43
CA PHE A 171 7.86 -2.86 2.77
C PHE A 171 7.26 -4.11 3.42
N LEU A 172 6.99 -4.00 4.72
CA LEU A 172 6.26 -4.98 5.51
C LEU A 172 4.97 -4.37 6.04
N GLU A 173 3.95 -5.22 6.22
CA GLU A 173 2.60 -4.82 6.61
C GLU A 173 1.86 -5.91 7.38
N THR A 174 0.72 -5.56 7.98
CA THR A 174 -0.20 -6.53 8.59
C THR A 174 -1.56 -6.58 7.92
N ASP A 175 -1.95 -5.55 7.15
CA ASP A 175 -3.26 -5.40 6.53
C ASP A 175 -4.39 -5.48 7.59
N ASP A 176 -5.45 -6.22 7.35
CA ASP A 176 -6.56 -6.51 8.27
C ASP A 176 -6.33 -7.76 9.14
N SER A 177 -5.17 -8.40 9.01
CA SER A 177 -4.92 -9.67 9.67
C SER A 177 -4.62 -9.53 11.17
N ALA A 178 -4.96 -10.55 11.96
CA ALA A 178 -4.66 -10.60 13.38
C ALA A 178 -3.17 -10.92 13.71
N ILE A 179 -2.30 -11.00 12.69
CA ILE A 179 -0.87 -11.23 12.91
C ILE A 179 -0.20 -9.96 13.43
N SER A 180 0.86 -10.12 14.22
CA SER A 180 1.66 -8.99 14.62
C SER A 180 2.74 -8.66 13.58
N ILE A 181 3.17 -7.39 13.52
CA ILE A 181 4.24 -6.98 12.62
C ILE A 181 5.57 -7.66 12.97
N GLU A 182 5.80 -7.97 14.24
CA GLU A 182 6.96 -8.72 14.71
C GLU A 182 7.05 -10.12 14.09
N GLN A 183 5.89 -10.78 13.90
CA GLN A 183 5.85 -12.09 13.23
C GLN A 183 6.25 -11.95 11.75
N VAL A 184 5.82 -10.86 11.08
CA VAL A 184 6.21 -10.58 9.70
C VAL A 184 7.71 -10.29 9.60
N TYR A 185 8.26 -9.49 10.52
CA TYR A 185 9.71 -9.21 10.59
C TYR A 185 10.51 -10.48 10.82
N LYS A 186 10.08 -11.34 11.75
CA LYS A 186 10.74 -12.64 12.01
C LYS A 186 10.78 -13.52 10.77
N ALA A 187 9.68 -13.60 10.01
CA ALA A 187 9.66 -14.33 8.75
C ALA A 187 10.59 -13.68 7.71
N ALA A 188 10.54 -12.35 7.57
CA ALA A 188 11.35 -11.61 6.62
C ALA A 188 12.86 -11.78 6.88
N THR A 189 13.31 -11.67 8.14
CA THR A 189 14.72 -11.86 8.50
C THR A 189 15.19 -13.30 8.26
N ALA A 190 14.35 -14.30 8.59
CA ALA A 190 14.65 -15.70 8.33
C ALA A 190 14.81 -15.99 6.82
N ILE A 191 13.88 -15.53 5.99
CA ILE A 191 13.92 -15.75 4.53
C ILE A 191 15.13 -15.05 3.92
N LYS A 192 15.42 -13.81 4.31
CA LYS A 192 16.56 -13.02 3.80
C LYS A 192 17.91 -13.45 4.36
N ASN A 193 17.92 -14.23 5.44
CA ASN A 193 19.12 -14.56 6.22
C ASN A 193 19.90 -13.30 6.66
N ILE A 194 19.17 -12.34 7.24
CA ILE A 194 19.71 -11.08 7.76
C ILE A 194 19.29 -10.84 9.21
N SER A 195 19.99 -9.96 9.92
CA SER A 195 19.61 -9.55 11.26
C SER A 195 18.39 -8.61 11.26
N SER A 196 17.70 -8.48 12.40
CA SER A 196 16.67 -7.47 12.62
C SER A 196 17.19 -6.05 12.43
N ASP A 197 18.42 -5.78 12.86
CA ASP A 197 19.07 -4.47 12.70
C ASP A 197 19.19 -4.05 11.23
N THR A 198 19.35 -5.01 10.32
CA THR A 198 19.37 -4.73 8.88
C THR A 198 18.03 -4.17 8.40
N LEU A 199 16.90 -4.73 8.85
CA LEU A 199 15.57 -4.21 8.54
C LEU A 199 15.32 -2.87 9.23
N ASP A 200 15.74 -2.73 10.48
CA ASP A 200 15.62 -1.50 11.29
C ASP A 200 16.42 -0.32 10.69
N LEU A 201 17.47 -0.60 9.93
CA LEU A 201 18.22 0.40 9.19
C LEU A 201 17.65 0.68 7.79
N GLN A 202 17.08 -0.34 7.13
CA GLN A 202 16.65 -0.22 5.74
C GLN A 202 15.23 0.32 5.60
N LEU A 203 14.28 -0.18 6.38
CA LEU A 203 12.88 0.20 6.20
C LEU A 203 12.58 1.67 6.51
N PRO A 204 13.21 2.33 7.53
CA PRO A 204 13.09 3.78 7.69
C PRO A 204 13.55 4.57 6.47
N LYS A 205 14.64 4.15 5.81
CA LYS A 205 15.11 4.79 4.56
C LYS A 205 14.09 4.64 3.43
N ASN A 206 13.43 3.48 3.35
CA ASN A 206 12.36 3.26 2.38
C ASN A 206 11.16 4.17 2.69
N VAL A 207 10.79 4.35 3.97
CA VAL A 207 9.73 5.28 4.40
C VAL A 207 10.09 6.72 4.00
N GLU A 208 11.31 7.18 4.30
CA GLU A 208 11.76 8.51 3.91
C GLU A 208 11.69 8.69 2.39
N LYS A 209 12.19 7.72 1.63
CA LYS A 209 12.22 7.76 0.15
C LYS A 209 10.84 7.82 -0.49
N VAL A 210 9.86 7.11 0.08
CA VAL A 210 8.51 6.96 -0.51
C VAL A 210 7.52 7.96 0.04
N PHE A 211 7.52 8.18 1.36
CA PHE A 211 6.52 9.02 2.04
C PHE A 211 7.07 10.39 2.47
N ASN A 212 8.36 10.65 2.29
CA ASN A 212 9.04 11.86 2.75
C ASN A 212 8.90 12.09 4.27
N ILE A 213 8.96 11.02 5.05
CA ILE A 213 8.88 11.03 6.51
C ILE A 213 10.21 10.54 7.06
N LYS A 214 10.83 11.33 7.92
CA LYS A 214 12.04 10.95 8.67
C LYS A 214 11.63 10.33 10.00
N LEU A 215 12.15 9.14 10.29
CA LEU A 215 11.91 8.37 11.50
C LEU A 215 13.15 8.31 12.39
#